data_34a89472bfd6bb0a24cb07d543696908
#
_entry.id   34a89472bfd6bb0a24cb07d543696908
#
_cell.length_a   1.000
_cell.length_b   1.000
_cell.length_c   1.000
_cell.angle_alpha   90.00
_cell.angle_beta   90.00
_cell.angle_gamma   90.00
#
_symmetry.space_group_name_H-M   'P 1'
#
loop_
_entity.id
_entity.type
_entity.pdbx_description
1 polymer ?
#
loop_
_entity_poly.entity_id
_entity_poly.type
_entity_poly.pdbx_seq_one_letter_code
_entity_poly.pdbx_strand_id
1 'polypeptide(L)'
;MRVVIQRVSEASVKVDNQIVGEIGKGLMLLIGVDESDENSDADWLVKKILDVRVFSDDEGKMNHSVKGINGEILCISQFTLISDYKKGNRPSYIKAARPEKAIPLFEYFKDEMKKSGLKTESGIFGADMKVSLINDGPVTLVFDSKTKQ
;
A
#
# COMPACT_ATOMS: atom_id res chain seq x y z
N MET A 1 -2.76 -6.73 -9.19
CA MET A 1 -2.65 -5.63 -8.21
C MET A 1 -1.22 -5.58 -7.71
N ARG A 2 -0.68 -4.39 -7.61
CA ARG A 2 0.71 -4.20 -7.19
C ARG A 2 0.76 -3.24 -6.01
N VAL A 3 1.56 -3.59 -4.99
CA VAL A 3 1.72 -2.77 -3.80
C VAL A 3 3.20 -2.57 -3.53
N VAL A 4 3.58 -1.31 -3.34
CA VAL A 4 4.89 -0.95 -2.80
C VAL A 4 4.71 -0.68 -1.32
N ILE A 5 5.51 -1.35 -0.51
CA ILE A 5 5.42 -1.34 0.95
C ILE A 5 6.67 -0.68 1.50
N GLN A 6 6.49 0.31 2.36
CA GLN A 6 7.60 0.90 3.09
C GLN A 6 7.35 0.77 4.59
N ARG A 7 8.34 0.25 5.31
CA ARG A 7 8.33 0.26 6.76
C ARG A 7 8.61 1.67 7.23
N VAL A 8 7.75 2.20 8.10
CA VAL A 8 7.83 3.60 8.53
C VAL A 8 7.82 3.71 10.04
N SER A 9 8.50 4.75 10.56
CA SER A 9 8.35 5.18 11.95
C SER A 9 7.15 6.13 12.08
N GLU A 10 6.83 6.86 11.00
CA GLU A 10 5.63 7.68 10.88
C GLU A 10 5.36 7.95 9.40
N ALA A 11 4.10 8.21 9.07
CA ALA A 11 3.70 8.63 7.74
C ALA A 11 2.40 9.43 7.82
N SER A 12 2.19 10.32 6.85
CA SER A 12 0.96 11.10 6.76
C SER A 12 0.67 11.47 5.31
N VAL A 13 -0.57 11.82 5.03
CA VAL A 13 -0.99 12.28 3.72
C VAL A 13 -1.83 13.55 3.87
N LYS A 14 -1.51 14.57 3.05
CA LYS A 14 -2.24 15.83 3.00
C LYS A 14 -2.96 15.97 1.67
N VAL A 15 -4.17 16.49 1.75
CA VAL A 15 -4.97 16.95 0.61
C VAL A 15 -5.40 18.37 0.94
N ASP A 16 -5.16 19.32 0.03
CA ASP A 16 -5.46 20.74 0.23
C ASP A 16 -4.89 21.29 1.57
N ASN A 17 -3.63 20.95 1.83
CA ASN A 17 -2.90 21.34 3.05
C ASN A 17 -3.46 20.80 4.37
N GLN A 18 -4.38 19.83 4.31
CA GLN A 18 -4.95 19.20 5.49
C GLN A 18 -4.55 17.74 5.58
N ILE A 19 -4.14 17.29 6.75
CA ILE A 19 -3.85 15.88 6.99
C ILE A 19 -5.17 15.10 6.97
N VAL A 20 -5.29 14.16 6.02
CA VAL A 20 -6.47 13.30 5.88
C VAL A 20 -6.21 11.88 6.39
N GLY A 21 -4.94 11.51 6.60
CA GLY A 21 -4.55 10.23 7.17
C GLY A 21 -3.17 10.35 7.80
N GLU A 22 -2.97 9.67 8.91
CA GLU A 22 -1.71 9.73 9.66
C GLU A 22 -1.53 8.46 10.48
N ILE A 23 -0.30 7.94 10.48
CA ILE A 23 0.07 6.75 11.27
C ILE A 23 1.42 6.97 11.95
N GLY A 24 1.63 6.23 13.04
CA GLY A 24 2.93 6.03 13.66
C GLY A 24 3.66 4.84 13.04
N LYS A 25 4.34 4.05 13.87
CA LYS A 25 5.10 2.88 13.43
C LYS A 25 4.21 1.87 12.71
N GLY A 26 4.63 1.49 11.51
CA GLY A 26 3.86 0.54 10.72
C GLY A 26 4.31 0.49 9.28
N LEU A 27 3.35 0.35 8.37
CA LEU A 27 3.59 0.24 6.93
C LEU A 27 2.80 1.30 6.16
N MET A 28 3.47 1.98 5.24
CA MET A 28 2.84 2.82 4.23
C MET A 28 2.78 2.01 2.93
N LEU A 29 1.59 1.95 2.33
CA LEU A 29 1.32 1.14 1.14
C LEU A 29 0.94 2.06 -0.02
N LEU A 30 1.65 1.92 -1.15
CA LEU A 30 1.24 2.48 -2.43
C LEU A 30 0.57 1.36 -3.21
N ILE A 31 -0.69 1.56 -3.61
CA ILE A 31 -1.53 0.49 -4.15
C ILE A 31 -1.99 0.83 -5.56
N GLY A 32 -1.58 0.01 -6.54
CA GLY A 32 -1.98 0.12 -7.93
C GLY A 32 -2.91 -1.03 -8.32
N VAL A 33 -4.01 -0.69 -8.98
CA VAL A 33 -5.02 -1.67 -9.45
C VAL A 33 -4.91 -1.81 -10.96
N ASP A 34 -4.71 -3.03 -11.43
CA ASP A 34 -4.71 -3.41 -12.85
C ASP A 34 -6.15 -3.69 -13.29
N GLU A 35 -6.43 -3.45 -14.57
CA GLU A 35 -7.78 -3.67 -15.13
C GLU A 35 -8.25 -5.12 -14.97
N SER A 36 -7.33 -6.07 -14.87
CA SER A 36 -7.64 -7.51 -14.72
C SER A 36 -7.78 -7.97 -13.27
N ASP A 37 -7.59 -7.07 -12.30
CA ASP A 37 -7.62 -7.46 -10.88
C ASP A 37 -9.04 -7.76 -10.40
N GLU A 38 -9.09 -8.67 -9.43
CA GLU A 38 -10.31 -9.09 -8.76
C GLU A 38 -10.12 -9.04 -7.23
N ASN A 39 -11.18 -9.28 -6.49
CA ASN A 39 -11.12 -9.31 -5.02
C ASN A 39 -10.09 -10.33 -4.50
N SER A 40 -9.91 -11.45 -5.21
CA SER A 40 -8.91 -12.45 -4.83
C SER A 40 -7.48 -11.90 -4.85
N ASP A 41 -7.19 -10.93 -5.73
CA ASP A 41 -5.89 -10.26 -5.75
C ASP A 41 -5.67 -9.45 -4.47
N ALA A 42 -6.69 -8.72 -4.04
CA ALA A 42 -6.65 -7.96 -2.79
C ALA A 42 -6.52 -8.91 -1.58
N ASP A 43 -7.28 -10.00 -1.55
CA ASP A 43 -7.22 -10.97 -0.45
C ASP A 43 -5.81 -11.52 -0.26
N TRP A 44 -5.17 -11.91 -1.36
CA TRP A 44 -3.80 -12.44 -1.30
C TRP A 44 -2.81 -11.39 -0.78
N LEU A 45 -2.92 -10.16 -1.28
CA LEU A 45 -2.02 -9.07 -0.87
C LEU A 45 -2.22 -8.69 0.59
N VAL A 46 -3.47 -8.54 1.03
CA VAL A 46 -3.75 -8.17 2.43
C VAL A 46 -3.15 -9.21 3.38
N LYS A 47 -3.38 -10.51 3.09
CA LYS A 47 -2.82 -11.58 3.91
C LYS A 47 -1.28 -11.51 3.92
N LYS A 48 -0.67 -11.35 2.76
CA LYS A 48 0.78 -11.30 2.63
C LYS A 48 1.38 -10.11 3.39
N ILE A 49 0.76 -8.94 3.26
CA ILE A 49 1.22 -7.71 3.92
C ILE A 49 1.13 -7.83 5.43
N LEU A 50 0.03 -8.39 5.93
CA LEU A 50 -0.18 -8.55 7.37
C LEU A 50 0.81 -9.55 8.00
N ASP A 51 1.25 -10.54 7.23
CA ASP A 51 2.07 -11.64 7.74
C ASP A 51 3.57 -11.47 7.45
N VAL A 52 3.98 -10.59 6.52
CA VAL A 52 5.39 -10.42 6.18
C VAL A 52 6.19 -9.92 7.39
N ARG A 53 7.31 -10.57 7.64
CA ARG A 53 8.12 -10.31 8.85
C ARG A 53 9.25 -9.34 8.55
N VAL A 54 8.95 -8.05 8.70
CA VAL A 54 9.88 -6.95 8.38
C VAL A 54 10.18 -6.05 9.57
N PHE A 55 9.68 -6.38 10.76
CA PHE A 55 9.97 -5.63 11.97
C PHE A 55 10.95 -6.41 12.84
N SER A 56 11.91 -5.68 13.41
CA SER A 56 13.00 -6.29 14.17
C SER A 56 12.49 -6.86 15.49
N ASP A 57 13.04 -8.03 15.85
CA ASP A 57 12.90 -8.62 17.18
C ASP A 57 13.95 -8.06 18.14
N ASP A 58 14.00 -8.60 19.36
CA ASP A 58 14.94 -8.17 20.39
C ASP A 58 16.41 -8.43 20.01
N GLU A 59 16.65 -9.31 19.04
CA GLU A 59 18.00 -9.60 18.52
C GLU A 59 18.35 -8.77 17.28
N GLY A 60 17.46 -7.85 16.87
CA GLY A 60 17.66 -7.01 15.69
C GLY A 60 17.38 -7.70 14.37
N LYS A 61 16.75 -8.88 14.38
CA LYS A 61 16.40 -9.63 13.16
C LYS A 61 14.96 -9.32 12.73
N MET A 62 14.73 -9.22 11.43
CA MET A 62 13.39 -9.03 10.87
C MET A 62 12.56 -10.28 11.06
N ASN A 63 11.82 -10.35 12.15
CA ASN A 63 11.11 -11.54 12.59
C ASN A 63 9.65 -11.30 12.97
N HIS A 64 9.24 -10.05 13.15
CA HIS A 64 7.87 -9.70 13.50
C HIS A 64 7.11 -9.09 12.32
N SER A 65 5.83 -9.44 12.21
CA SER A 65 4.91 -8.83 11.24
C SER A 65 4.35 -7.52 11.80
N VAL A 66 3.73 -6.72 10.93
CA VAL A 66 3.00 -5.52 11.36
C VAL A 66 1.88 -5.90 12.32
N LYS A 67 1.23 -7.02 12.07
CA LYS A 67 0.19 -7.57 12.95
C LYS A 67 0.76 -7.96 14.31
N GLY A 68 1.93 -8.59 14.30
CA GLY A 68 2.61 -9.03 15.53
C GLY A 68 3.03 -7.89 16.45
N ILE A 69 3.37 -6.73 15.89
CA ILE A 69 3.77 -5.55 16.68
C ILE A 69 2.60 -4.59 16.94
N ASN A 70 1.39 -4.93 16.49
CA ASN A 70 0.23 -4.04 16.53
C ASN A 70 0.54 -2.68 15.88
N GLY A 71 1.19 -2.72 14.72
CA GLY A 71 1.54 -1.53 13.96
C GLY A 71 0.34 -0.95 13.23
N GLU A 72 0.56 0.14 12.49
CA GLU A 72 -0.48 0.90 11.80
C GLU A 72 -0.27 0.86 10.30
N ILE A 73 -1.34 1.07 9.54
CA ILE A 73 -1.34 0.96 8.08
C ILE A 73 -1.84 2.25 7.45
N LEU A 74 -1.10 2.78 6.48
CA LEU A 74 -1.54 3.91 5.65
C LEU A 74 -1.65 3.44 4.20
N CYS A 75 -2.85 3.48 3.64
CA CYS A 75 -3.14 3.05 2.26
C CYS A 75 -3.24 4.26 1.34
N ILE A 76 -2.41 4.29 0.30
CA ILE A 76 -2.38 5.36 -0.70
C ILE A 76 -2.64 4.73 -2.07
N SER A 77 -3.66 5.21 -2.79
CA SER A 77 -3.89 4.78 -4.17
C SER A 77 -2.80 5.36 -5.07
N GLN A 78 -2.24 4.51 -5.95
CA GLN A 78 -1.11 4.87 -6.80
C GLN A 78 -1.25 4.14 -8.15
N PHE A 79 -2.08 4.67 -9.06
CA PHE A 79 -2.33 4.01 -10.34
C PHE A 79 -1.06 3.93 -11.20
N THR A 80 -0.12 4.84 -11.00
CA THR A 80 1.13 4.88 -11.78
C THR A 80 2.03 3.66 -11.57
N LEU A 81 1.75 2.82 -10.57
CA LEU A 81 2.42 1.53 -10.42
C LEU A 81 2.10 0.58 -11.57
N ILE A 82 0.97 0.81 -12.25
CA ILE A 82 0.54 0.03 -13.42
C ILE A 82 0.90 0.85 -14.65
N SER A 83 2.19 0.90 -14.95
CA SER A 83 2.71 1.70 -16.06
C SER A 83 3.54 0.84 -17.01
N ASP A 84 3.55 1.22 -18.28
CA ASP A 84 4.37 0.62 -19.31
C ASP A 84 5.11 1.75 -20.06
N TYR A 85 6.41 1.64 -20.12
CA TYR A 85 7.27 2.61 -20.84
C TYR A 85 8.28 1.89 -21.75
N LYS A 86 7.88 0.72 -22.27
CA LYS A 86 8.71 -0.05 -23.20
C LYS A 86 8.94 0.67 -24.54
N LYS A 87 7.98 1.53 -24.92
CA LYS A 87 8.05 2.29 -26.18
C LYS A 87 8.23 3.78 -25.89
N GLY A 88 9.46 4.17 -25.53
CA GLY A 88 9.79 5.57 -25.29
C GLY A 88 9.69 5.96 -23.82
N ASN A 89 9.77 7.27 -23.57
CA ASN A 89 9.95 7.81 -22.22
C ASN A 89 8.66 8.31 -21.57
N ARG A 90 7.55 8.34 -22.33
CA ARG A 90 6.25 8.69 -21.78
C ARG A 90 5.55 7.41 -21.29
N PRO A 91 5.30 7.28 -19.98
CA PRO A 91 4.62 6.09 -19.48
C PRO A 91 3.21 5.96 -20.06
N SER A 92 2.80 4.73 -20.34
CA SER A 92 1.42 4.40 -20.69
C SER A 92 0.74 3.78 -19.47
N TYR A 93 -0.47 4.22 -19.17
CA TYR A 93 -1.27 3.71 -18.05
C TYR A 93 -2.50 2.95 -18.53
N ILE A 94 -2.45 2.42 -19.75
CA ILE A 94 -3.62 1.78 -20.39
C ILE A 94 -4.11 0.55 -19.60
N LYS A 95 -3.22 -0.11 -18.88
CA LYS A 95 -3.57 -1.29 -18.06
C LYS A 95 -4.02 -0.93 -16.65
N ALA A 96 -3.88 0.32 -16.24
CA ALA A 96 -4.39 0.75 -14.94
C ALA A 96 -5.92 0.73 -14.96
N ALA A 97 -6.52 0.17 -13.92
CA ALA A 97 -7.98 0.12 -13.81
C ALA A 97 -8.56 1.54 -13.77
N ARG A 98 -9.68 1.71 -14.46
CA ARG A 98 -10.43 2.97 -14.41
C ARG A 98 -11.07 3.15 -13.05
N PRO A 99 -11.41 4.39 -12.66
CA PRO A 99 -12.00 4.66 -11.34
C PRO A 99 -13.22 3.79 -11.00
N GLU A 100 -14.06 3.48 -11.98
CA GLU A 100 -15.26 2.66 -11.79
C GLU A 100 -14.93 1.26 -11.24
N LYS A 101 -13.74 0.75 -11.53
CA LYS A 101 -13.23 -0.53 -11.02
C LYS A 101 -12.24 -0.34 -9.89
N ALA A 102 -11.34 0.63 -10.02
CA ALA A 102 -10.25 0.83 -9.07
C ALA A 102 -10.76 1.27 -7.70
N ILE A 103 -11.75 2.15 -7.64
CA ILE A 103 -12.29 2.66 -6.36
C ILE A 103 -12.93 1.54 -5.54
N PRO A 104 -13.86 0.74 -6.07
CA PRO A 104 -14.43 -0.37 -5.29
C PRO A 104 -13.39 -1.36 -4.81
N LEU A 105 -12.40 -1.70 -5.64
CA LEU A 105 -11.38 -2.66 -5.27
C LEU A 105 -10.41 -2.09 -4.22
N PHE A 106 -10.06 -0.82 -4.32
CA PHE A 106 -9.26 -0.13 -3.31
C PHE A 106 -10.01 -0.09 -1.96
N GLU A 107 -11.32 0.23 -1.98
CA GLU A 107 -12.14 0.22 -0.77
C GLU A 107 -12.24 -1.19 -0.17
N TYR A 108 -12.42 -2.21 -1.00
CA TYR A 108 -12.41 -3.61 -0.58
C TYR A 108 -11.08 -3.97 0.12
N PHE A 109 -9.95 -3.58 -0.48
CA PHE A 109 -8.63 -3.80 0.11
C PHE A 109 -8.53 -3.17 1.50
N LYS A 110 -8.95 -1.92 1.65
CA LYS A 110 -8.95 -1.23 2.94
C LYS A 110 -9.82 -1.92 3.97
N ASP A 111 -11.02 -2.33 3.57
CA ASP A 111 -11.97 -3.01 4.48
C ASP A 111 -11.40 -4.34 4.96
N GLU A 112 -10.79 -5.11 4.06
CA GLU A 112 -10.11 -6.35 4.42
C GLU A 112 -8.93 -6.10 5.36
N MET A 113 -8.18 -5.02 5.12
CA MET A 113 -7.08 -4.63 5.99
C MET A 113 -7.58 -4.27 7.39
N LYS A 114 -8.70 -3.53 7.49
CA LYS A 114 -9.32 -3.14 8.76
C LYS A 114 -9.79 -4.33 9.58
N LYS A 115 -10.17 -5.43 8.95
CA LYS A 115 -10.59 -6.66 9.65
C LYS A 115 -9.48 -7.24 10.52
N SER A 116 -8.22 -6.88 10.28
CA SER A 116 -7.10 -7.29 11.12
C SER A 116 -7.14 -6.69 12.52
N GLY A 117 -7.92 -5.64 12.73
CA GLY A 117 -7.96 -4.87 13.97
C GLY A 117 -6.91 -3.78 14.07
N LEU A 118 -6.00 -3.67 13.11
CA LEU A 118 -4.98 -2.62 13.09
C LEU A 118 -5.58 -1.30 12.64
N LYS A 119 -5.08 -0.18 13.21
CA LYS A 119 -5.44 1.15 12.73
C LYS A 119 -5.07 1.25 11.25
N THR A 120 -6.06 1.53 10.41
CA THR A 120 -5.89 1.64 8.96
C THR A 120 -6.42 2.99 8.50
N GLU A 121 -5.51 3.83 8.04
CA GLU A 121 -5.79 5.15 7.50
C GLU A 121 -5.58 5.15 6.00
N SER A 122 -6.13 6.14 5.30
CA SER A 122 -5.94 6.25 3.85
C SER A 122 -5.95 7.69 3.39
N GLY A 123 -5.38 7.93 2.20
CA GLY A 123 -5.59 9.15 1.45
C GLY A 123 -6.95 9.17 0.78
N ILE A 124 -7.12 10.10 -0.15
CA ILE A 124 -8.34 10.26 -0.94
C ILE A 124 -8.05 9.84 -2.38
N PHE A 125 -8.81 8.85 -2.89
CA PHE A 125 -8.61 8.35 -4.25
C PHE A 125 -8.76 9.48 -5.26
N GLY A 126 -7.78 9.59 -6.17
CA GLY A 126 -7.79 10.58 -7.25
C GLY A 126 -7.42 11.99 -6.86
N ALA A 127 -7.21 12.28 -5.59
CA ALA A 127 -6.79 13.61 -5.14
C ALA A 127 -5.30 13.84 -5.37
N ASP A 128 -4.90 15.12 -5.41
CA ASP A 128 -3.49 15.48 -5.32
C ASP A 128 -3.06 15.31 -3.86
N MET A 129 -2.23 14.31 -3.62
CA MET A 129 -1.81 13.94 -2.27
C MET A 129 -0.34 14.25 -2.05
N LYS A 130 -0.03 14.87 -0.90
CA LYS A 130 1.35 15.05 -0.43
C LYS A 130 1.60 14.03 0.66
N VAL A 131 2.37 13.00 0.34
CA VAL A 131 2.65 11.88 1.25
C VAL A 131 4.01 12.11 1.90
N SER A 132 4.02 12.19 3.23
CA SER A 132 5.23 12.35 4.03
C SER A 132 5.47 11.07 4.82
N LEU A 133 6.72 10.63 4.88
CA LEU A 133 7.06 9.41 5.63
C LEU A 133 8.52 9.41 6.04
N ILE A 134 8.83 8.63 7.07
CA ILE A 134 10.20 8.25 7.38
C ILE A 134 10.31 6.76 7.06
N ASN A 135 11.06 6.44 6.00
CA ASN A 135 11.33 5.07 5.61
C ASN A 135 12.37 4.49 6.55
N ASP A 136 11.90 3.72 7.52
CA ASP A 136 12.72 3.23 8.62
C ASP A 136 13.51 1.99 8.21
N GLY A 137 14.82 2.16 8.07
CA GLY A 137 15.72 1.07 7.72
C GLY A 137 16.75 1.44 6.66
N PRO A 138 16.50 1.80 5.40
CA PRO A 138 15.18 1.70 4.74
C PRO A 138 14.75 0.26 4.47
N VAL A 139 13.45 0.02 4.44
CA VAL A 139 12.88 -1.26 4.06
C VAL A 139 11.72 -1.00 3.11
N THR A 140 11.88 -1.43 1.87
CA THR A 140 10.91 -1.24 0.79
C THR A 140 10.74 -2.57 0.05
N LEU A 141 9.50 -3.04 -0.07
CA LEU A 141 9.17 -4.28 -0.76
C LEU A 141 8.14 -3.99 -1.86
N VAL A 142 8.17 -4.81 -2.90
CA VAL A 142 7.17 -4.76 -3.98
C VAL A 142 6.47 -6.12 -4.02
N PHE A 143 5.14 -6.11 -3.87
CA PHE A 143 4.32 -7.31 -4.03
C PHE A 143 3.43 -7.17 -5.26
N ASP A 144 3.32 -8.24 -6.03
CA ASP A 144 2.47 -8.30 -7.22
C ASP A 144 1.63 -9.56 -7.15
N SER A 145 0.30 -9.40 -7.14
CA SER A 145 -0.62 -10.53 -7.01
C SER A 145 -0.62 -11.45 -8.23
N LYS A 146 -0.29 -10.93 -9.42
CA LYS A 146 -0.27 -11.73 -10.65
C LYS A 146 0.93 -12.64 -10.72
N THR A 147 2.07 -12.19 -10.25
CA THR A 147 3.31 -12.98 -10.24
C THR A 147 3.55 -13.68 -8.90
N LYS A 148 2.78 -13.34 -7.88
CA LYS A 148 2.94 -13.84 -6.50
C LYS A 148 4.31 -13.49 -5.91
N GLN A 149 4.77 -12.31 -6.26
CA GLN A 149 6.02 -11.76 -5.75
C GLN A 149 5.75 -10.58 -4.82
#